data_d179c1c738b27c66df6f9943b86a3a82
#
_entry.id   d179c1c738b27c66df6f9943b86a3a82
#
_cell.length_a   1.000
_cell.length_b   1.000
_cell.length_c   1.000
_cell.angle_alpha   90.00
_cell.angle_beta   90.00
_cell.angle_gamma   90.00
#
_symmetry.space_group_name_H-M   'P 1'
#
loop_
_entity.id
_entity.type
_entity.pdbx_description
1 polymer ?
#
loop_
_entity_poly.entity_id
_entity_poly.type
_entity_poly.pdbx_seq_one_letter_code
_entity_poly.pdbx_strand_id
1 'polypeptide(L)'
;EVFNDNGDSDSAYITVFVNAIPEIILQIPDFVKAGQEARMDASSSFDPEGGGVDVVWDFDASTDSDGDSDPLNDVDGTGGVTTLIVQSSGNVTGSVTVTDDSGGSNTTLWTLRVISRSFRIIWEEVHTDYEWSGYLEQGESHQIQLQPGEGARLIDVTATLSLARDILPITWPEDNFTLEVDIPTSGWSYS
;
A
#
# COMPACT_ATOMS: atom_id res chain seq x y z
N GLU A 1 6.95 42.62 -36.50
CA GLU A 1 6.82 43.43 -37.71
C GLU A 1 7.28 44.83 -37.39
N VAL A 2 8.12 45.40 -38.27
CA VAL A 2 8.66 46.75 -38.11
C VAL A 2 8.29 47.56 -39.37
N PHE A 3 7.83 48.77 -39.18
CA PHE A 3 7.46 49.69 -40.27
C PHE A 3 8.45 50.84 -40.34
N ASN A 4 8.78 51.29 -41.54
CA ASN A 4 9.53 52.49 -41.75
C ASN A 4 8.57 53.71 -42.00
N ASP A 5 9.11 54.92 -42.07
CA ASP A 5 8.35 56.12 -42.26
C ASP A 5 7.63 56.20 -43.63
N ASN A 6 8.00 55.36 -44.60
CA ASN A 6 7.40 55.21 -45.89
C ASN A 6 6.28 54.19 -45.96
N GLY A 7 6.02 53.48 -44.85
CA GLY A 7 5.01 52.42 -44.74
C GLY A 7 5.48 51.06 -45.23
N ASP A 8 6.79 50.85 -45.52
CA ASP A 8 7.33 49.53 -45.80
C ASP A 8 7.45 48.77 -44.50
N SER A 9 7.14 47.49 -44.52
CA SER A 9 7.24 46.61 -43.34
C SER A 9 8.19 45.47 -43.59
N ASP A 10 8.85 45.08 -42.53
CA ASP A 10 9.61 43.82 -42.44
C ASP A 10 9.18 43.03 -41.21
N SER A 11 9.21 41.74 -41.31
CA SER A 11 8.84 40.84 -40.21
C SER A 11 9.87 39.71 -40.06
N ALA A 12 10.24 39.47 -38.83
CA ALA A 12 11.06 38.32 -38.46
C ALA A 12 10.24 37.40 -37.58
N TYR A 13 10.41 36.13 -37.79
CA TYR A 13 9.81 35.09 -36.95
C TYR A 13 10.91 34.50 -36.10
N ILE A 14 10.58 34.30 -34.84
CA ILE A 14 11.36 33.49 -33.91
C ILE A 14 10.56 32.24 -33.57
N THR A 15 11.17 31.08 -33.69
CA THR A 15 10.58 29.84 -33.23
C THR A 15 11.11 29.58 -31.83
N VAL A 16 10.23 29.40 -30.87
CA VAL A 16 10.56 29.01 -29.50
C VAL A 16 10.09 27.58 -29.34
N PHE A 17 11.03 26.71 -29.01
CA PHE A 17 10.71 25.36 -28.60
C PHE A 17 10.53 25.37 -27.08
N VAL A 18 9.45 24.77 -26.62
CA VAL A 18 9.16 24.59 -25.20
C VAL A 18 9.29 23.10 -24.92
N ASN A 19 10.25 22.73 -24.08
CA ASN A 19 10.46 21.36 -23.66
C ASN A 19 9.52 21.00 -22.51
N ALA A 20 8.81 19.87 -22.61
CA ALA A 20 8.08 19.27 -21.51
C ALA A 20 9.01 18.33 -20.74
N ILE A 21 8.87 18.25 -19.43
CA ILE A 21 9.62 17.29 -18.63
C ILE A 21 9.09 15.87 -18.85
N PRO A 22 9.93 14.83 -18.75
CA PRO A 22 9.55 13.43 -18.92
C PRO A 22 8.46 12.98 -17.92
N GLU A 23 7.61 12.06 -18.37
CA GLU A 23 6.68 11.35 -17.50
C GLU A 23 7.32 10.05 -16.99
N ILE A 24 7.31 9.89 -15.66
CA ILE A 24 7.85 8.69 -14.98
C ILE A 24 6.75 7.65 -14.81
N ILE A 25 6.99 6.46 -15.37
CA ILE A 25 6.16 5.27 -15.14
C ILE A 25 7.01 4.24 -14.43
N LEU A 26 6.75 4.07 -13.13
CA LEU A 26 7.55 3.24 -12.24
C LEU A 26 6.79 1.97 -11.83
N GLN A 27 7.44 0.83 -11.98
CA GLN A 27 6.97 -0.47 -11.50
C GLN A 27 8.03 -1.09 -10.59
N ILE A 28 7.69 -1.20 -9.32
CA ILE A 28 8.51 -1.87 -8.31
C ILE A 28 7.64 -2.88 -7.56
N PRO A 29 8.22 -3.97 -7.03
CA PRO A 29 7.46 -4.91 -6.21
C PRO A 29 7.03 -4.26 -4.89
N ASP A 30 5.85 -4.63 -4.39
CA ASP A 30 5.36 -4.16 -3.08
C ASP A 30 6.30 -4.60 -1.94
N PHE A 31 6.95 -5.73 -2.10
CA PHE A 31 7.95 -6.25 -1.16
C PHE A 31 8.89 -7.26 -1.83
N VAL A 32 10.05 -7.43 -1.21
CA VAL A 32 11.03 -8.46 -1.57
C VAL A 32 11.54 -9.14 -0.30
N LYS A 33 12.00 -10.38 -0.41
CA LYS A 33 12.66 -11.05 0.71
C LYS A 33 14.14 -10.65 0.77
N ALA A 34 14.66 -10.41 1.97
CA ALA A 34 16.07 -10.10 2.19
C ALA A 34 16.99 -11.11 1.49
N GLY A 35 17.97 -10.60 0.75
CA GLY A 35 18.91 -11.38 -0.06
C GLY A 35 18.39 -11.82 -1.43
N GLN A 36 17.18 -11.47 -1.81
CA GLN A 36 16.65 -11.71 -3.16
C GLN A 36 16.65 -10.45 -4.00
N GLU A 37 16.66 -10.63 -5.31
CA GLU A 37 16.61 -9.53 -6.27
C GLU A 37 15.22 -8.91 -6.34
N ALA A 38 15.17 -7.60 -6.20
CA ALA A 38 14.01 -6.77 -6.55
C ALA A 38 14.25 -6.17 -7.94
N ARG A 39 13.38 -6.50 -8.89
CA ARG A 39 13.41 -5.89 -10.21
C ARG A 39 12.68 -4.56 -10.16
N MET A 40 13.41 -3.51 -10.52
CA MET A 40 12.93 -2.13 -10.60
C MET A 40 12.78 -1.78 -12.09
N ASP A 41 11.62 -1.25 -12.49
CA ASP A 41 11.34 -1.02 -13.90
C ASP A 41 10.71 0.36 -14.12
N ALA A 42 11.43 1.23 -14.81
CA ALA A 42 10.98 2.53 -15.28
C ALA A 42 11.03 2.64 -16.81
N SER A 43 11.16 1.51 -17.52
CA SER A 43 11.35 1.47 -18.99
C SER A 43 10.15 1.97 -19.80
N SER A 44 9.01 2.15 -19.15
CA SER A 44 7.81 2.74 -19.76
C SER A 44 7.74 4.26 -19.62
N SER A 45 8.70 4.88 -18.93
CA SER A 45 8.81 6.33 -18.85
C SER A 45 9.11 6.92 -20.23
N PHE A 46 8.61 8.09 -20.51
CA PHE A 46 8.69 8.68 -21.83
C PHE A 46 8.73 10.21 -21.79
N ASP A 47 9.24 10.80 -22.88
CA ASP A 47 9.13 12.23 -23.18
C ASP A 47 7.81 12.48 -23.93
N PRO A 48 6.89 13.39 -23.41
CA PRO A 48 5.64 13.72 -24.08
C PRO A 48 5.80 14.29 -25.48
N GLU A 49 6.95 14.87 -25.81
CA GLU A 49 7.25 15.44 -27.14
C GLU A 49 7.88 14.40 -28.07
N GLY A 50 8.21 13.24 -27.54
CA GLY A 50 8.91 12.17 -28.26
C GLY A 50 10.41 12.34 -28.18
N GLY A 51 11.13 11.24 -28.31
CA GLY A 51 12.58 11.21 -28.16
C GLY A 51 13.01 10.10 -27.21
N GLY A 52 14.28 10.06 -26.88
CA GLY A 52 14.82 9.14 -25.90
C GLY A 52 14.73 9.71 -24.49
N VAL A 53 14.75 8.81 -23.51
CA VAL A 53 14.94 9.19 -22.11
C VAL A 53 16.05 8.36 -21.48
N ASP A 54 16.84 9.02 -20.66
CA ASP A 54 17.84 8.40 -19.79
C ASP A 54 17.26 8.22 -18.41
N VAL A 55 17.51 7.07 -17.77
CA VAL A 55 17.02 6.72 -16.44
C VAL A 55 18.18 6.47 -15.51
N VAL A 56 18.17 7.14 -14.37
CA VAL A 56 19.15 7.01 -13.30
C VAL A 56 18.43 6.60 -12.01
N TRP A 57 19.03 5.69 -11.28
CA TRP A 57 18.52 5.17 -10.00
C TRP A 57 19.48 5.52 -8.88
N ASP A 58 18.92 6.01 -7.80
CA ASP A 58 19.55 6.15 -6.51
C ASP A 58 18.84 5.19 -5.55
N PHE A 59 19.61 4.36 -4.84
CA PHE A 59 19.07 3.35 -3.94
C PHE A 59 19.04 3.77 -2.47
N ASP A 60 19.53 4.96 -2.14
CA ASP A 60 19.52 5.52 -0.77
C ASP A 60 19.30 7.03 -0.78
N ALA A 61 18.06 7.46 -0.89
CA ALA A 61 17.65 8.87 -0.89
C ALA A 61 17.97 9.64 0.41
N SER A 62 18.66 9.03 1.36
CA SER A 62 19.08 9.66 2.60
C SER A 62 20.57 10.02 2.66
N THR A 63 21.35 9.55 1.71
CA THR A 63 22.80 9.70 1.66
C THR A 63 23.18 10.48 0.39
N ASP A 64 23.91 11.55 0.55
CA ASP A 64 24.55 12.29 -0.55
C ASP A 64 25.95 11.71 -0.75
N SER A 65 26.10 10.79 -1.69
CA SER A 65 27.35 10.04 -1.91
C SER A 65 28.33 10.81 -2.78
N ASP A 66 27.88 11.69 -3.67
CA ASP A 66 28.71 12.49 -4.55
C ASP A 66 29.08 13.87 -3.96
N GLY A 67 28.39 14.31 -2.91
CA GLY A 67 28.72 15.49 -2.11
C GLY A 67 28.27 16.80 -2.76
N ASP A 68 27.29 16.76 -3.65
CA ASP A 68 26.74 17.94 -4.32
C ASP A 68 25.63 18.65 -3.53
N SER A 69 25.22 18.09 -2.39
CA SER A 69 24.18 18.54 -1.47
C SER A 69 22.76 18.17 -1.91
N ASP A 70 22.60 17.25 -2.85
CA ASP A 70 21.32 16.68 -3.24
C ASP A 70 21.33 15.14 -3.06
N PRO A 71 20.75 14.59 -1.98
CA PRO A 71 20.77 13.16 -1.74
C PRO A 71 19.80 12.37 -2.61
N LEU A 72 19.19 12.99 -3.62
CA LEU A 72 18.20 12.34 -4.48
C LEU A 72 18.71 12.10 -5.91
N ASN A 73 19.97 12.41 -6.19
CA ASN A 73 20.52 12.37 -7.53
C ASN A 73 21.75 11.47 -7.67
N ASP A 74 22.15 10.79 -6.61
CA ASP A 74 23.28 9.84 -6.63
C ASP A 74 23.06 8.73 -7.69
N VAL A 75 24.13 8.30 -8.33
CA VAL A 75 24.06 7.32 -9.41
C VAL A 75 24.46 5.94 -8.90
N ASP A 76 23.48 5.15 -8.47
CA ASP A 76 23.66 3.75 -8.08
C ASP A 76 23.33 2.77 -9.21
N GLY A 77 22.50 3.18 -10.16
CA GLY A 77 22.12 2.38 -11.31
C GLY A 77 21.68 3.24 -12.49
N THR A 78 21.76 2.67 -13.69
CA THR A 78 21.33 3.33 -14.92
C THR A 78 20.51 2.42 -15.82
N GLY A 79 19.68 3.05 -16.68
CA GLY A 79 18.81 2.36 -17.63
C GLY A 79 17.42 2.11 -17.10
N GLY A 80 16.48 1.87 -18.00
CA GLY A 80 15.06 1.72 -17.70
C GLY A 80 14.72 0.54 -16.76
N VAL A 81 15.61 -0.44 -16.63
CA VAL A 81 15.44 -1.60 -15.74
C VAL A 81 16.71 -1.84 -14.96
N THR A 82 16.56 -2.01 -13.66
CA THR A 82 17.67 -2.37 -12.76
C THR A 82 17.22 -3.40 -11.73
N THR A 83 18.16 -3.93 -10.96
CA THR A 83 17.89 -4.86 -9.85
C THR A 83 18.59 -4.38 -8.59
N LEU A 84 17.88 -4.53 -7.47
CA LEU A 84 18.38 -4.20 -6.15
C LEU A 84 18.35 -5.44 -5.25
N ILE A 85 19.44 -5.69 -4.51
CA ILE A 85 19.51 -6.74 -3.48
C ILE A 85 19.79 -6.09 -2.13
N VAL A 86 18.84 -6.25 -1.21
CA VAL A 86 18.95 -5.75 0.16
C VAL A 86 19.05 -6.92 1.13
N GLN A 87 20.08 -6.93 1.97
CA GLN A 87 20.36 -8.02 2.89
C GLN A 87 19.57 -7.95 4.20
N SER A 88 19.13 -6.77 4.60
CA SER A 88 18.42 -6.53 5.86
C SER A 88 16.96 -6.23 5.64
N SER A 89 16.08 -6.71 6.52
CA SER A 89 14.67 -6.33 6.49
C SER A 89 14.44 -4.89 6.94
N GLY A 90 13.45 -4.24 6.35
CA GLY A 90 13.11 -2.83 6.61
C GLY A 90 12.52 -2.19 5.37
N ASN A 91 12.38 -0.88 5.40
CA ASN A 91 12.04 -0.09 4.22
C ASN A 91 13.32 0.52 3.65
N VAL A 92 13.47 0.43 2.34
CA VAL A 92 14.51 1.11 1.57
C VAL A 92 13.81 2.17 0.73
N THR A 93 14.27 3.39 0.81
CA THR A 93 13.74 4.51 0.03
C THR A 93 14.85 5.06 -0.84
N GLY A 94 14.58 5.17 -2.12
CA GLY A 94 15.46 5.75 -3.10
C GLY A 94 14.71 6.68 -4.05
N SER A 95 15.39 7.11 -5.08
CA SER A 95 14.82 7.93 -6.14
C SER A 95 15.04 7.31 -7.52
N VAL A 96 14.26 7.77 -8.49
CA VAL A 96 14.51 7.55 -9.91
C VAL A 96 14.35 8.88 -10.64
N THR A 97 15.36 9.21 -11.43
CA THR A 97 15.39 10.40 -12.26
C THR A 97 15.37 10.01 -13.73
N VAL A 98 14.45 10.61 -14.47
CA VAL A 98 14.33 10.45 -15.92
C VAL A 98 14.63 11.77 -16.58
N THR A 99 15.53 11.77 -17.56
CA THR A 99 15.99 12.96 -18.28
C THR A 99 15.76 12.75 -19.78
N ASP A 100 15.21 13.75 -20.47
CA ASP A 100 15.01 13.76 -21.92
C ASP A 100 16.25 14.22 -22.70
N ASP A 101 16.20 14.10 -24.02
CA ASP A 101 17.28 14.52 -24.93
C ASP A 101 17.56 16.04 -24.90
N SER A 102 16.63 16.84 -24.37
CA SER A 102 16.72 18.30 -24.27
C SER A 102 17.24 18.78 -22.91
N GLY A 103 17.46 17.84 -21.97
CA GLY A 103 17.94 18.09 -20.62
C GLY A 103 16.87 18.42 -19.60
N GLY A 104 15.58 18.29 -19.95
CA GLY A 104 14.47 18.32 -18.98
C GLY A 104 14.50 17.05 -18.13
N SER A 105 14.33 17.18 -16.82
CA SER A 105 14.38 16.04 -15.91
C SER A 105 13.21 16.02 -14.93
N ASN A 106 12.84 14.83 -14.51
CA ASN A 106 11.83 14.59 -13.49
C ASN A 106 12.34 13.52 -12.53
N THR A 107 12.09 13.69 -11.23
CA THR A 107 12.55 12.77 -10.18
C THR A 107 11.37 12.36 -9.32
N THR A 108 11.28 11.09 -8.98
CA THR A 108 10.29 10.58 -8.03
C THR A 108 10.92 9.64 -7.01
N LEU A 109 10.39 9.69 -5.79
CA LEU A 109 10.79 8.76 -4.73
C LEU A 109 10.06 7.44 -4.87
N TRP A 110 10.74 6.37 -4.45
CA TRP A 110 10.14 5.05 -4.31
C TRP A 110 10.50 4.44 -2.96
N THR A 111 9.69 3.49 -2.51
CA THR A 111 9.95 2.73 -1.29
C THR A 111 9.72 1.25 -1.54
N LEU A 112 10.74 0.44 -1.23
CA LEU A 112 10.70 -1.02 -1.28
C LEU A 112 10.67 -1.57 0.14
N ARG A 113 9.68 -2.39 0.43
CA ARG A 113 9.60 -3.12 1.69
C ARG A 113 10.39 -4.41 1.60
N VAL A 114 11.39 -4.58 2.47
CA VAL A 114 12.21 -5.80 2.56
C VAL A 114 11.77 -6.62 3.77
N ILE A 115 11.38 -7.87 3.56
CA ILE A 115 10.92 -8.78 4.59
C ILE A 115 11.95 -9.89 4.86
N SER A 116 12.13 -10.27 6.12
CA SER A 116 13.05 -11.35 6.48
C SER A 116 12.43 -12.74 6.37
N ARG A 117 11.10 -12.84 6.50
CA ARG A 117 10.35 -14.10 6.49
C ARG A 117 9.04 -13.92 5.74
N SER A 118 8.62 -14.96 5.04
CA SER A 118 7.29 -15.05 4.45
C SER A 118 6.59 -16.31 4.94
N PHE A 119 5.31 -16.19 5.25
CA PHE A 119 4.45 -17.30 5.65
C PHE A 119 3.29 -17.38 4.66
N ARG A 120 2.96 -18.60 4.24
CA ARG A 120 1.71 -18.86 3.57
C ARG A 120 0.71 -19.33 4.61
N ILE A 121 -0.32 -18.55 4.83
CA ILE A 121 -1.43 -18.92 5.71
C ILE A 121 -2.54 -19.48 4.83
N ILE A 122 -2.95 -20.70 5.10
CA ILE A 122 -4.12 -21.33 4.49
C ILE A 122 -5.19 -21.36 5.57
N TRP A 123 -6.33 -20.71 5.28
CA TRP A 123 -7.49 -20.72 6.15
C TRP A 123 -8.45 -21.78 5.66
N GLU A 124 -8.85 -22.69 6.54
CA GLU A 124 -9.95 -23.61 6.31
C GLU A 124 -11.17 -23.08 7.07
N GLU A 125 -12.29 -23.02 6.40
CA GLU A 125 -13.56 -22.69 7.03
C GLU A 125 -14.03 -23.90 7.84
N VAL A 126 -14.14 -23.72 9.15
CA VAL A 126 -14.71 -24.73 10.05
C VAL A 126 -15.98 -24.13 10.65
N HIS A 127 -17.10 -24.77 10.39
CA HIS A 127 -18.38 -24.48 11.06
C HIS A 127 -18.48 -25.25 12.36
N THR A 128 -18.79 -24.53 13.43
CA THR A 128 -19.05 -25.14 14.71
C THR A 128 -20.34 -24.55 15.27
N ASP A 129 -21.34 -25.41 15.47
CA ASP A 129 -22.62 -25.03 16.03
C ASP A 129 -22.65 -25.40 17.53
N TYR A 130 -23.07 -24.44 18.33
CA TYR A 130 -23.33 -24.65 19.77
C TYR A 130 -24.78 -24.31 20.05
N GLU A 131 -25.46 -25.23 20.72
CA GLU A 131 -26.84 -25.03 21.14
C GLU A 131 -26.92 -25.24 22.67
N TRP A 132 -27.53 -24.32 23.34
CA TRP A 132 -27.90 -24.45 24.73
C TRP A 132 -29.39 -24.16 24.89
N SER A 133 -30.08 -24.97 25.66
CA SER A 133 -31.45 -24.76 26.07
C SER A 133 -31.57 -24.97 27.55
N GLY A 134 -32.22 -24.05 28.23
CA GLY A 134 -32.38 -24.11 29.68
C GLY A 134 -33.26 -22.99 30.21
N TYR A 135 -33.32 -22.91 31.52
CA TYR A 135 -34.04 -21.89 32.25
C TYR A 135 -33.05 -21.06 33.06
N LEU A 136 -33.22 -19.77 33.08
CA LEU A 136 -32.44 -18.83 33.91
C LEU A 136 -33.37 -18.14 34.88
N GLU A 137 -33.00 -18.08 36.14
CA GLU A 137 -33.67 -17.27 37.15
C GLU A 137 -33.24 -15.81 37.03
N GLN A 138 -33.98 -14.91 37.67
CA GLN A 138 -33.67 -13.49 37.65
C GLN A 138 -32.24 -13.22 38.18
N GLY A 139 -31.43 -12.59 37.39
CA GLY A 139 -30.02 -12.26 37.70
C GLY A 139 -29.02 -13.39 37.42
N GLU A 140 -29.48 -14.54 36.93
CA GLU A 140 -28.57 -15.58 36.46
C GLU A 140 -28.05 -15.29 35.07
N SER A 141 -26.89 -15.86 34.75
CA SER A 141 -26.27 -15.83 33.43
C SER A 141 -25.74 -17.20 33.05
N HIS A 142 -25.77 -17.52 31.78
CA HIS A 142 -25.14 -18.68 31.21
C HIS A 142 -24.09 -18.24 30.19
N GLN A 143 -22.87 -18.77 30.31
CA GLN A 143 -21.77 -18.44 29.40
C GLN A 143 -21.36 -19.66 28.58
N ILE A 144 -21.26 -19.46 27.28
CA ILE A 144 -20.72 -20.45 26.36
C ILE A 144 -19.37 -19.93 25.86
N GLN A 145 -18.30 -20.64 26.18
CA GLN A 145 -16.97 -20.31 25.65
C GLN A 145 -16.72 -21.11 24.38
N LEU A 146 -16.57 -20.40 23.27
CA LEU A 146 -16.16 -20.95 22.01
C LEU A 146 -14.64 -20.81 21.88
N GLN A 147 -13.95 -21.93 21.78
CA GLN A 147 -12.51 -21.93 21.54
C GLN A 147 -12.25 -22.40 20.11
N PRO A 148 -12.02 -21.49 19.16
CA PRO A 148 -11.50 -21.88 17.87
C PRO A 148 -10.15 -22.58 18.08
N GLY A 149 -9.84 -23.58 17.29
CA GLY A 149 -8.59 -24.33 17.38
C GLY A 149 -7.36 -23.42 17.34
N GLU A 150 -6.22 -23.89 17.82
CA GLU A 150 -4.97 -23.15 17.83
C GLU A 150 -4.62 -22.63 16.41
N GLY A 151 -4.37 -21.33 16.27
CA GLY A 151 -4.09 -20.70 14.99
C GLY A 151 -5.32 -20.40 14.12
N ALA A 152 -6.53 -20.72 14.57
CA ALA A 152 -7.75 -20.41 13.86
C ALA A 152 -8.09 -18.90 13.96
N ARG A 153 -8.65 -18.35 12.89
CA ARG A 153 -9.19 -17.02 12.86
C ARG A 153 -10.72 -17.08 12.85
N LEU A 154 -11.34 -16.37 13.77
CA LEU A 154 -12.78 -16.18 13.75
C LEU A 154 -13.16 -15.26 12.58
N ILE A 155 -14.01 -15.76 11.66
CA ILE A 155 -14.45 -15.01 10.48
C ILE A 155 -15.83 -14.40 10.73
N ASP A 156 -16.73 -15.18 11.31
CA ASP A 156 -18.09 -14.76 11.60
C ASP A 156 -18.63 -15.48 12.85
N VAL A 157 -19.45 -14.79 13.61
CA VAL A 157 -20.17 -15.32 14.75
C VAL A 157 -21.62 -14.89 14.65
N THR A 158 -22.52 -15.84 14.54
CA THR A 158 -23.95 -15.59 14.63
C THR A 158 -24.47 -16.15 15.94
N ALA A 159 -25.01 -15.29 16.80
CA ALA A 159 -25.67 -15.69 18.02
C ALA A 159 -27.17 -15.39 17.92
N THR A 160 -27.98 -16.40 18.22
CA THR A 160 -29.43 -16.27 18.18
C THR A 160 -30.01 -16.62 19.54
N LEU A 161 -30.76 -15.71 20.13
CA LEU A 161 -31.52 -15.93 21.35
C LEU A 161 -32.98 -16.15 20.99
N SER A 162 -33.51 -17.31 21.32
CA SER A 162 -34.92 -17.66 21.13
C SER A 162 -35.58 -17.85 22.49
N LEU A 163 -36.56 -17.05 22.79
CA LEU A 163 -37.31 -17.12 24.05
C LEU A 163 -38.67 -17.80 23.83
N ALA A 164 -38.97 -18.76 24.69
CA ALA A 164 -40.31 -19.36 24.72
C ALA A 164 -41.34 -18.31 25.16
N ARG A 165 -42.45 -18.21 24.44
CA ARG A 165 -43.50 -17.27 24.74
C ARG A 165 -44.36 -17.88 25.87
N ASP A 166 -44.49 -17.14 26.98
CA ASP A 166 -45.42 -17.50 28.02
C ASP A 166 -46.88 -17.43 27.52
N ILE A 167 -47.60 -18.53 27.69
CA ILE A 167 -48.98 -18.69 27.16
C ILE A 167 -50.04 -18.25 28.18
N LEU A 168 -49.64 -17.79 29.36
CA LEU A 168 -50.56 -17.43 30.42
C LEU A 168 -50.99 -15.94 30.33
N PRO A 169 -52.28 -15.62 30.52
CA PRO A 169 -52.79 -14.27 30.36
C PRO A 169 -52.52 -13.34 31.55
N ILE A 170 -51.44 -13.53 32.25
CA ILE A 170 -51.04 -12.69 33.39
C ILE A 170 -49.92 -11.78 32.90
N THR A 171 -50.16 -10.49 32.94
CA THR A 171 -49.15 -9.47 32.66
C THR A 171 -48.11 -9.42 33.79
N TRP A 172 -47.12 -10.25 33.72
CA TRP A 172 -45.92 -10.10 34.52
C TRP A 172 -45.02 -9.01 33.87
N PRO A 173 -44.20 -8.29 34.63
CA PRO A 173 -43.24 -7.41 34.04
C PRO A 173 -42.38 -8.20 33.05
N GLU A 174 -42.18 -7.64 31.84
CA GLU A 174 -41.43 -8.26 30.78
C GLU A 174 -40.03 -8.61 31.27
N ASP A 175 -39.62 -9.89 31.09
CA ASP A 175 -38.29 -10.32 31.39
C ASP A 175 -37.31 -9.71 30.37
N ASN A 176 -36.29 -9.03 30.85
CA ASN A 176 -35.24 -8.48 30.01
C ASN A 176 -34.07 -9.46 29.95
N PHE A 177 -33.85 -9.99 28.77
CA PHE A 177 -32.66 -10.80 28.47
C PHE A 177 -31.66 -10.00 27.68
N THR A 178 -30.40 -10.14 28.03
CA THR A 178 -29.31 -9.55 27.28
C THR A 178 -28.45 -10.68 26.68
N LEU A 179 -28.29 -10.64 25.37
CA LEU A 179 -27.31 -11.48 24.69
C LEU A 179 -26.06 -10.64 24.48
N GLU A 180 -24.98 -11.02 25.13
CA GLU A 180 -23.68 -10.39 25.00
C GLU A 180 -22.73 -11.32 24.29
N VAL A 181 -22.06 -10.83 23.24
CA VAL A 181 -21.01 -11.55 22.53
C VAL A 181 -19.72 -10.80 22.74
N ASP A 182 -18.85 -11.37 23.59
CA ASP A 182 -17.52 -10.84 23.81
C ASP A 182 -16.50 -11.61 22.95
N ILE A 183 -15.88 -10.91 22.03
CA ILE A 183 -14.78 -11.43 21.23
C ILE A 183 -13.52 -10.77 21.76
N PRO A 184 -12.78 -11.42 22.68
CA PRO A 184 -11.55 -10.85 23.15
C PRO A 184 -10.61 -10.69 21.97
N THR A 185 -10.31 -9.44 21.63
CA THR A 185 -9.25 -9.12 20.69
C THR A 185 -7.94 -9.52 21.35
N SER A 186 -7.58 -10.80 21.22
CA SER A 186 -6.23 -11.23 21.56
C SER A 186 -5.30 -10.42 20.67
N GLY A 187 -4.58 -9.48 21.30
CA GLY A 187 -3.67 -8.61 20.59
C GLY A 187 -2.62 -9.46 19.89
N TRP A 188 -2.77 -9.61 18.60
CA TRP A 188 -1.70 -10.04 17.74
C TRP A 188 -0.76 -8.85 17.62
N SER A 189 0.19 -8.78 18.54
CA SER A 189 1.32 -7.88 18.35
C SER A 189 2.20 -8.48 17.28
N TYR A 190 2.24 -7.84 16.12
CA TYR A 190 3.31 -8.06 15.17
C TYR A 190 4.60 -7.50 15.81
N SER A 191 5.48 -8.36 16.21
CA SER A 191 6.86 -8.01 16.57
C SER A 191 7.78 -8.35 15.41
#